data_b328bed35d387e0d89bbd8eaf643acbe
#
_entry.id   b328bed35d387e0d89bbd8eaf643acbe
#
_cell.length_a   1.000
_cell.length_b   1.000
_cell.length_c   1.000
_cell.angle_alpha   90.00
_cell.angle_beta   90.00
_cell.angle_gamma   90.00
#
_symmetry.space_group_name_H-M   'P 1'
#
loop_
_entity.id
_entity.type
_entity.pdbx_description
1 polymer ?
#
loop_
_entity_poly.entity_id
_entity_poly.type
_entity_poly.pdbx_seq_one_letter_code
_entity_poly.pdbx_strand_id
1 'polypeptide(L)'
;AAREAEKTYLSQRPDNSPALFVRHNHKLAIDDQQPLTPRSIQRLIKKYAKTVGVSPRTTPHTLRHTMATDLLAAGADLRSVQEILGHSSITTTQIYTHFTNKRLKEIHRTFHGRFRKNQ
;
A
#
# COMPACT_ATOMS: atom_id res chain seq x y z
N ALA A 1 10.89 1.42 9.96
CA ALA A 1 11.09 2.72 9.28
C ALA A 1 9.78 3.53 9.21
N ALA A 2 8.71 3.10 8.51
CA ALA A 2 7.47 3.88 8.34
C ALA A 2 6.80 4.24 9.67
N ARG A 3 6.65 3.28 10.58
CA ARG A 3 6.06 3.50 11.91
C ARG A 3 6.87 4.50 12.77
N GLU A 4 8.18 4.49 12.64
CA GLU A 4 9.03 5.46 13.35
C GLU A 4 8.87 6.87 12.79
N ALA A 5 8.82 7.00 11.45
CA ALA A 5 8.57 8.27 10.79
C ALA A 5 7.20 8.85 11.18
N GLU A 6 6.16 7.99 11.24
CA GLU A 6 4.82 8.38 11.69
C GLU A 6 4.82 8.89 13.14
N LYS A 7 5.46 8.15 14.07
CA LYS A 7 5.58 8.58 15.46
C LYS A 7 6.31 9.91 15.59
N THR A 8 7.43 10.07 14.87
CA THR A 8 8.19 11.33 14.87
C THR A 8 7.34 12.47 14.35
N TYR A 9 6.60 12.25 13.25
CA TYR A 9 5.69 13.24 12.72
C TYR A 9 4.62 13.66 13.73
N LEU A 10 3.95 12.68 14.37
CA LEU A 10 2.91 12.95 15.36
C LEU A 10 3.45 13.68 16.60
N SER A 11 4.65 13.33 17.07
CA SER A 11 5.27 14.00 18.23
C SER A 11 5.66 15.45 17.97
N GLN A 12 5.88 15.82 16.71
CA GLN A 12 6.23 17.19 16.29
C GLN A 12 5.02 18.05 15.93
N ARG A 13 3.83 17.45 15.85
CA ARG A 13 2.60 18.19 15.53
C ARG A 13 2.12 19.01 16.71
N PRO A 14 1.91 20.32 16.53
CA PRO A 14 1.36 21.18 17.59
C PRO A 14 -0.17 21.22 17.61
N ASP A 15 -0.85 20.70 16.56
CA ASP A 15 -2.30 20.77 16.40
C ASP A 15 -3.02 19.57 17.01
N ASN A 16 -4.32 19.71 17.27
CA ASN A 16 -5.21 18.70 17.83
C ASN A 16 -6.14 18.08 16.76
N SER A 17 -5.82 18.21 15.46
CA SER A 17 -6.64 17.66 14.39
C SER A 17 -6.76 16.14 14.50
N PRO A 18 -7.97 15.56 14.37
CA PRO A 18 -8.16 14.12 14.36
C PRO A 18 -7.60 13.44 13.10
N ALA A 19 -7.27 14.21 12.06
CA ALA A 19 -6.67 13.67 10.85
C ALA A 19 -5.21 13.25 11.09
N LEU A 20 -4.83 12.06 10.59
CA LEU A 20 -3.45 11.58 10.69
C LEU A 20 -2.47 12.54 10.00
N PHE A 21 -2.80 13.02 8.82
CA PHE A 21 -1.99 13.96 8.06
C PHE A 21 -2.73 15.26 7.81
N VAL A 22 -2.11 16.39 8.15
CA VAL A 22 -2.69 17.70 7.99
C VAL A 22 -1.87 18.55 7.01
N ARG A 23 -2.54 19.56 6.46
CA ARG A 23 -1.87 20.60 5.67
C ARG A 23 -1.24 21.60 6.63
N HIS A 24 0.08 21.61 6.72
CA HIS A 24 0.80 22.63 7.49
C HIS A 24 0.75 23.97 6.75
N ASN A 25 -0.23 24.78 7.07
CA ASN A 25 -0.38 26.11 6.50
C ASN A 25 -0.03 27.16 7.56
N HIS A 26 1.11 27.81 7.39
CA HIS A 26 1.61 28.82 8.32
C HIS A 26 0.72 30.08 8.43
N LYS A 27 -0.26 30.23 7.54
CA LYS A 27 -1.23 31.34 7.56
C LYS A 27 -2.47 31.05 8.39
N LEU A 28 -2.67 29.80 8.83
CA LEU A 28 -3.81 29.37 9.63
C LEU A 28 -3.38 29.19 11.09
N ALA A 29 -4.31 29.39 12.01
CA ALA A 29 -4.11 29.00 13.40
C ALA A 29 -3.80 27.51 13.50
N ILE A 30 -3.11 27.11 14.57
CA ILE A 30 -2.65 25.74 14.78
C ILE A 30 -3.82 24.75 14.72
N ASP A 31 -4.93 25.09 15.35
CA ASP A 31 -6.12 24.24 15.43
C ASP A 31 -6.99 24.25 14.17
N ASP A 32 -6.73 25.16 13.24
CA ASP A 32 -7.44 25.27 11.95
C ASP A 32 -6.78 24.47 10.81
N GLN A 33 -5.80 23.63 11.13
CA GLN A 33 -5.12 22.83 10.13
C GLN A 33 -6.06 21.78 9.52
N GLN A 34 -6.22 21.85 8.21
CA GLN A 34 -7.11 20.98 7.46
C GLN A 34 -6.43 19.66 7.08
N PRO A 35 -7.16 18.56 6.98
CA PRO A 35 -6.64 17.30 6.48
C PRO A 35 -5.97 17.46 5.10
N LEU A 36 -4.97 16.62 4.81
CA LEU A 36 -4.42 16.53 3.46
C LEU A 36 -5.49 16.03 2.49
N THR A 37 -5.61 16.72 1.36
CA THR A 37 -6.49 16.26 0.29
C THR A 37 -5.86 15.11 -0.50
N PRO A 38 -6.64 14.22 -1.12
CA PRO A 38 -6.12 13.18 -2.01
C PRO A 38 -5.19 13.73 -3.10
N ARG A 39 -5.51 14.91 -3.63
CA ARG A 39 -4.68 15.60 -4.62
C ARG A 39 -3.31 16.02 -4.08
N SER A 40 -3.24 16.45 -2.81
CA SER A 40 -1.98 16.78 -2.14
C SER A 40 -1.10 15.54 -2.01
N ILE A 41 -1.68 14.40 -1.62
CA ILE A 41 -0.97 13.11 -1.52
C ILE A 41 -0.46 12.66 -2.89
N GLN A 42 -1.27 12.76 -3.94
CA GLN A 42 -0.86 12.44 -5.30
C GLN A 42 0.34 13.29 -5.76
N ARG A 43 0.33 14.59 -5.45
CA ARG A 43 1.45 15.49 -5.76
C ARG A 43 2.73 15.12 -5.02
N LEU A 44 2.61 14.78 -3.74
CA LEU A 44 3.75 14.33 -2.93
C LEU A 44 4.38 13.05 -3.51
N ILE A 45 3.56 12.05 -3.81
CA ILE A 45 4.05 10.80 -4.42
C ILE A 45 4.73 11.07 -5.75
N LYS A 46 4.14 11.90 -6.61
CA LYS A 46 4.76 12.29 -7.88
C LYS A 46 6.11 12.98 -7.70
N LYS A 47 6.19 13.88 -6.72
CA LYS A 47 7.44 14.59 -6.40
C LYS A 47 8.53 13.59 -6.00
N TYR A 48 8.25 12.72 -5.04
CA TYR A 48 9.25 11.75 -4.57
C TYR A 48 9.57 10.67 -5.61
N ALA A 49 8.61 10.19 -6.38
CA ALA A 49 8.86 9.26 -7.48
C ALA A 49 9.86 9.85 -8.49
N LYS A 50 9.71 11.12 -8.83
CA LYS A 50 10.66 11.83 -9.69
C LYS A 50 12.05 11.93 -9.05
N THR A 51 12.13 12.25 -7.76
CA THR A 51 13.41 12.39 -7.04
C THR A 51 14.20 11.09 -7.00
N VAL A 52 13.53 9.95 -6.84
CA VAL A 52 14.17 8.63 -6.76
C VAL A 52 14.25 7.90 -8.10
N GLY A 53 13.86 8.55 -9.19
CA GLY A 53 13.96 7.98 -10.54
C GLY A 53 12.95 6.88 -10.85
N VAL A 54 11.85 6.78 -10.08
CA VAL A 54 10.75 5.86 -10.36
C VAL A 54 9.82 6.47 -11.40
N SER A 55 9.05 5.61 -12.08
CA SER A 55 8.15 6.05 -13.14
C SER A 55 7.26 7.24 -12.73
N PRO A 56 7.16 8.28 -13.56
CA PRO A 56 6.27 9.43 -13.30
C PRO A 56 4.78 9.05 -13.27
N ARG A 57 4.43 7.84 -13.69
CA ARG A 57 3.07 7.29 -13.61
C ARG A 57 2.75 6.69 -12.23
N THR A 58 3.71 6.70 -11.30
CA THR A 58 3.50 6.22 -9.93
C THR A 58 2.41 7.05 -9.23
N THR A 59 1.41 6.37 -8.72
CA THR A 59 0.26 6.95 -8.01
C THR A 59 0.06 6.24 -6.67
N PRO A 60 -0.74 6.78 -5.73
CA PRO A 60 -1.13 6.05 -4.52
C PRO A 60 -1.73 4.67 -4.83
N HIS A 61 -2.57 4.57 -5.87
CA HIS A 61 -3.14 3.30 -6.30
C HIS A 61 -2.09 2.31 -6.81
N THR A 62 -1.09 2.79 -7.56
CA THR A 62 0.02 1.95 -8.01
C THR A 62 0.79 1.38 -6.83
N LEU A 63 1.13 2.19 -5.83
CA LEU A 63 1.84 1.75 -4.63
C LEU A 63 1.01 0.75 -3.82
N ARG A 64 -0.28 1.01 -3.66
CA ARG A 64 -1.22 0.08 -3.01
C ARG A 64 -1.31 -1.26 -3.73
N HIS A 65 -1.38 -1.23 -5.07
CA HIS A 65 -1.40 -2.43 -5.89
C HIS A 65 -0.10 -3.22 -5.77
N THR A 66 1.05 -2.55 -5.83
CA THR A 66 2.36 -3.18 -5.63
C THR A 66 2.45 -3.85 -4.26
N MET A 67 2.07 -3.16 -3.18
CA MET A 67 2.05 -3.73 -1.83
C MET A 67 1.18 -5.00 -1.76
N ALA A 68 -0.02 -4.95 -2.33
CA ALA A 68 -0.92 -6.10 -2.33
C ALA A 68 -0.34 -7.29 -3.09
N THR A 69 0.27 -7.05 -4.25
CA THR A 69 0.90 -8.10 -5.07
C THR A 69 2.12 -8.69 -4.38
N ASP A 70 2.93 -7.88 -3.72
CA ASP A 70 4.10 -8.32 -2.96
C ASP A 70 3.71 -9.19 -1.76
N LEU A 71 2.66 -8.81 -1.01
CA LEU A 71 2.12 -9.60 0.09
C LEU A 71 1.62 -10.97 -0.40
N LEU A 72 0.86 -11.01 -1.49
CA LEU A 72 0.38 -12.25 -2.09
C LEU A 72 1.53 -13.12 -2.62
N ALA A 73 2.54 -12.50 -3.23
CA ALA A 73 3.76 -13.19 -3.68
C ALA A 73 4.55 -13.77 -2.50
N ALA A 74 4.58 -13.07 -1.36
CA ALA A 74 5.18 -13.55 -0.12
C ALA A 74 4.38 -14.66 0.59
N GLY A 75 3.15 -14.95 0.14
CA GLY A 75 2.32 -16.05 0.65
C GLY A 75 1.21 -15.64 1.58
N ALA A 76 0.93 -14.35 1.73
CA ALA A 76 -0.24 -13.90 2.45
C ALA A 76 -1.51 -14.41 1.76
N ASP A 77 -2.52 -14.79 2.56
CA ASP A 77 -3.82 -15.15 2.02
C ASP A 77 -4.59 -13.90 1.55
N LEU A 78 -5.47 -14.11 0.59
CA LEU A 78 -6.22 -13.02 -0.04
C LEU A 78 -7.09 -12.26 0.96
N ARG A 79 -7.66 -12.94 1.95
CA ARG A 79 -8.52 -12.34 2.98
C ARG A 79 -7.74 -11.37 3.85
N SER A 80 -6.57 -11.78 4.33
CA SER A 80 -5.68 -10.92 5.11
C SER A 80 -5.25 -9.67 4.32
N VAL A 81 -4.94 -9.83 3.03
CA VAL A 81 -4.61 -8.68 2.17
C VAL A 81 -5.81 -7.75 2.01
N GLN A 82 -7.03 -8.28 1.86
CA GLN A 82 -8.25 -7.48 1.83
C GLN A 82 -8.43 -6.65 3.09
N GLU A 83 -8.26 -7.27 4.25
CA GLU A 83 -8.40 -6.61 5.55
C GLU A 83 -7.37 -5.49 5.73
N ILE A 84 -6.10 -5.74 5.39
CA ILE A 84 -5.03 -4.73 5.43
C ILE A 84 -5.35 -3.56 4.51
N LEU A 85 -5.90 -3.82 3.34
CA LEU A 85 -6.27 -2.78 2.38
C LEU A 85 -7.57 -2.06 2.76
N GLY A 86 -8.33 -2.54 3.72
CA GLY A 86 -9.61 -1.96 4.10
C GLY A 86 -10.66 -2.04 2.98
N HIS A 87 -10.60 -3.09 2.15
CA HIS A 87 -11.58 -3.29 1.10
C HIS A 87 -12.92 -3.75 1.70
N SER A 88 -13.95 -2.93 1.58
CA SER A 88 -15.32 -3.27 1.98
C SER A 88 -16.03 -4.19 0.97
N SER A 89 -15.48 -4.39 -0.23
CA SER A 89 -16.10 -5.15 -1.32
C SER A 89 -15.18 -6.21 -1.91
N ILE A 90 -15.72 -7.40 -2.12
CA ILE A 90 -15.06 -8.55 -2.75
C ILE A 90 -14.67 -8.26 -4.21
N THR A 91 -15.39 -7.36 -4.89
CA THR A 91 -15.21 -7.05 -6.31
C THR A 91 -13.82 -6.48 -6.64
N THR A 92 -13.26 -5.69 -5.74
CA THR A 92 -11.91 -5.11 -5.90
C THR A 92 -10.81 -6.14 -5.77
N THR A 93 -11.11 -7.30 -5.19
CA THR A 93 -10.18 -8.38 -4.92
C THR A 93 -10.04 -9.35 -6.08
N GLN A 94 -10.99 -9.40 -6.99
CA GLN A 94 -10.93 -10.26 -8.19
C GLN A 94 -9.70 -9.99 -9.05
N ILE A 95 -9.18 -8.76 -9.03
CA ILE A 95 -7.93 -8.38 -9.72
C ILE A 95 -6.74 -9.21 -9.23
N TYR A 96 -6.74 -9.62 -7.95
CA TYR A 96 -5.64 -10.36 -7.32
C TYR A 96 -5.80 -11.89 -7.40
N THR A 97 -6.94 -12.38 -7.84
CA THR A 97 -7.22 -13.83 -7.96
C THR A 97 -6.24 -14.51 -8.93
N HIS A 98 -5.78 -13.80 -9.95
CA HIS A 98 -4.78 -14.31 -10.89
C HIS A 98 -3.43 -14.64 -10.23
N PHE A 99 -2.98 -13.85 -9.26
CA PHE A 99 -1.73 -14.09 -8.55
C PHE A 99 -1.82 -15.34 -7.67
N THR A 100 -2.93 -15.48 -6.95
CA THR A 100 -3.19 -16.67 -6.12
C THR A 100 -3.25 -17.93 -6.96
N ASN A 101 -3.94 -17.90 -8.10
CA ASN A 101 -4.05 -19.05 -9.01
C ASN A 101 -2.71 -19.41 -9.67
N LYS A 102 -1.91 -18.42 -10.05
CA LYS A 102 -0.58 -18.66 -10.61
C LYS A 102 0.33 -19.35 -9.59
N ARG A 103 0.33 -18.87 -8.36
CA ARG A 103 1.13 -19.44 -7.28
C ARG A 103 0.67 -20.85 -6.88
N LEU A 104 -0.63 -21.10 -6.80
CA LEU A 104 -1.18 -22.44 -6.58
C LEU A 104 -0.73 -23.40 -7.68
N LYS A 105 -0.71 -22.96 -8.94
CA LYS A 105 -0.20 -23.78 -10.06
C LYS A 105 1.30 -24.04 -9.93
N GLU A 106 2.10 -23.07 -9.51
CA GLU A 106 3.54 -23.22 -9.29
C GLU A 106 3.83 -24.16 -8.12
N ILE A 107 3.12 -24.05 -7.02
CA ILE A 107 3.21 -24.95 -5.86
C ILE A 107 2.82 -26.37 -6.30
N HIS A 108 1.69 -26.53 -7.00
CA HIS A 108 1.26 -27.82 -7.51
C HIS A 108 2.30 -28.46 -8.44
N ARG A 109 2.89 -27.68 -9.36
CA ARG A 109 3.98 -28.17 -10.23
C ARG A 109 5.22 -28.59 -9.44
N THR A 110 5.58 -27.83 -8.40
CA THR A 110 6.77 -28.12 -7.59
C THR A 110 6.58 -29.40 -6.77
N PHE A 111 5.40 -29.62 -6.22
CA PHE A 111 5.11 -30.80 -5.40
C PHE A 111 4.83 -32.04 -6.26
N HIS A 112 4.04 -31.94 -7.32
CA HIS A 112 3.73 -33.08 -8.19
C HIS A 112 4.86 -33.42 -9.17
N GLY A 113 5.71 -32.47 -9.55
CA GLY A 113 6.88 -32.72 -10.39
C GLY A 113 7.97 -33.57 -9.70
N ARG A 114 8.02 -33.57 -8.35
CA ARG A 114 8.95 -34.40 -7.58
C ARG A 114 8.54 -35.88 -7.51
N PHE A 115 7.24 -36.17 -7.53
CA PHE A 115 6.76 -37.54 -7.48
C PHE A 115 6.93 -38.29 -8.81
N ARG A 116 7.08 -37.61 -9.92
CA ARG A 116 7.27 -38.25 -11.26
C ARG A 116 8.72 -38.61 -11.59
N LYS A 117 9.71 -38.18 -10.81
CA LYS A 117 11.13 -38.49 -11.04
C LYS A 117 11.63 -39.73 -10.28
N ASN A 118 10.80 -40.36 -9.47
CA ASN A 118 11.17 -41.53 -8.66
C ASN A 118 10.38 -42.81 -9.03
N GLN A 119 9.90 -42.90 -10.29
CA GLN A 119 9.38 -44.18 -10.83
C GLN A 119 10.16 -44.56 -12.08
#